data_aa898bb1b120d3fdbe8b0b5422b9b05c
#
_entry.id   aa898bb1b120d3fdbe8b0b5422b9b05c
#
_cell.length_a   1.000
_cell.length_b   1.000
_cell.length_c   1.000
_cell.angle_alpha   90.00
_cell.angle_beta   90.00
_cell.angle_gamma   90.00
#
_symmetry.space_group_name_H-M   'P 1'
#
loop_
_entity.id
_entity.type
_entity.pdbx_description
1 polymer ?
#
loop_
_entity_poly.entity_id
_entity_poly.type
_entity_poly.pdbx_seq_one_letter_code
_entity_poly.pdbx_strand_id
1 'polypeptide(L)' 'DKKYVASKPLKEYEEKLEKVNFTRPHQSFMVNLKYIDKYDKSGIIYLKDGQKIPVSSRKKEAFIATFLKYNSH' A
#
# COMPACT_ATOMS: atom_id res chain seq x y z
N ASP A 1 -14.07 -0.18 4.21
CA ASP A 1 -13.52 -1.22 5.02
C ASP A 1 -12.67 -2.23 4.28
N LYS A 2 -12.19 -1.85 3.12
CA LYS A 2 -11.31 -2.72 2.37
C LYS A 2 -9.88 -2.50 2.81
N LYS A 3 -9.17 -3.60 3.04
CA LYS A 3 -7.77 -3.55 3.42
C LYS A 3 -6.90 -3.23 2.21
N TYR A 4 -7.32 -3.71 1.06
CA TYR A 4 -6.62 -3.43 -0.19
C TYR A 4 -7.60 -3.56 -1.35
N VAL A 5 -7.20 -3.04 -2.50
CA VAL A 5 -7.98 -3.11 -3.72
C VAL A 5 -7.10 -3.69 -4.82
N ALA A 6 -7.62 -4.67 -5.53
CA ALA A 6 -6.92 -5.33 -6.63
C ALA A 6 -7.87 -5.45 -7.82
N SER A 7 -8.09 -4.34 -8.49
CA SER A 7 -8.96 -4.32 -9.65
C SER A 7 -8.44 -3.33 -10.67
N LYS A 8 -8.84 -3.49 -11.90
CA LYS A 8 -8.45 -2.57 -12.96
C LYS A 8 -9.66 -1.78 -13.43
N PRO A 9 -9.45 -0.52 -13.80
CA PRO A 9 -8.21 0.23 -13.67
C PRO A 9 -8.10 0.91 -12.31
N LEU A 10 -7.06 0.64 -11.58
CA LEU A 10 -6.81 1.29 -10.29
C LEU A 10 -6.60 2.78 -10.43
N LYS A 11 -6.09 3.18 -11.59
CA LYS A 11 -5.83 4.57 -11.87
C LYS A 11 -7.04 5.47 -11.64
N GLU A 12 -8.23 4.96 -11.92
CA GLU A 12 -9.46 5.73 -11.72
C GLU A 12 -9.77 5.98 -10.26
N TYR A 13 -9.29 5.12 -9.38
CA TYR A 13 -9.59 5.20 -7.96
C TYR A 13 -8.44 5.75 -7.14
N GLU A 14 -7.27 5.85 -7.74
CA GLU A 14 -6.06 6.20 -7.00
C GLU A 14 -6.18 7.52 -6.24
N GLU A 15 -6.65 8.57 -6.90
CA GLU A 15 -6.79 9.87 -6.25
C GLU A 15 -7.77 9.83 -5.07
N LYS A 16 -8.88 9.13 -5.26
CA LYS A 16 -9.89 9.05 -4.22
C LYS A 16 -9.40 8.26 -3.02
N LEU A 17 -8.71 7.16 -3.28
CA LEU A 17 -8.24 6.28 -2.22
C LEU A 17 -7.05 6.86 -1.47
N GLU A 18 -6.22 7.65 -2.13
CA GLU A 18 -5.10 8.29 -1.44
C GLU A 18 -5.57 9.25 -0.35
N LYS A 19 -6.74 9.83 -0.53
CA LYS A 19 -7.31 10.74 0.46
C LYS A 19 -7.75 10.03 1.74
N VAL A 20 -7.89 8.71 1.68
CA VAL A 20 -8.29 7.93 2.84
C VAL A 20 -7.20 6.94 3.23
N ASN A 21 -5.94 7.36 3.08
CA ASN A 21 -4.76 6.64 3.54
C ASN A 21 -4.47 5.34 2.80
N PHE A 22 -4.83 5.30 1.52
CA PHE A 22 -4.40 4.20 0.66
C PHE A 22 -3.15 4.61 -0.09
N THR A 23 -2.30 3.64 -0.39
CA THR A 23 -1.13 3.83 -1.22
C THR A 23 -1.07 2.73 -2.27
N ARG A 24 -0.34 2.96 -3.35
CA ARG A 24 -0.26 2.02 -4.47
C ARG A 24 1.15 1.45 -4.60
N PRO A 25 1.49 0.41 -3.79
CA PRO A 25 2.82 -0.18 -3.81
C PRO A 25 3.09 -1.08 -5.02
N HIS A 26 2.05 -1.40 -5.77
CA HIS A 26 2.13 -2.28 -6.93
C HIS A 26 1.07 -1.83 -7.92
N GLN A 27 1.34 -1.97 -9.22
CA GLN A 27 0.38 -1.50 -10.21
C GLN A 27 -0.97 -2.20 -10.15
N SER A 28 -1.01 -3.38 -9.54
CA SER A 28 -2.25 -4.15 -9.41
C SER A 28 -2.92 -4.05 -8.04
N PHE A 29 -2.30 -3.35 -7.08
CA PHE A 29 -2.83 -3.28 -5.72
C PHE A 29 -2.79 -1.88 -5.15
N MET A 30 -3.83 -1.52 -4.41
CA MET A 30 -3.79 -0.37 -3.50
C MET A 30 -4.03 -0.90 -2.10
N VAL A 31 -3.26 -0.42 -1.13
CA VAL A 31 -3.28 -0.94 0.24
C VAL A 31 -3.61 0.18 1.20
N ASN A 32 -4.47 -0.11 2.16
CA ASN A 32 -4.79 0.84 3.22
C ASN A 32 -3.66 0.83 4.24
N LEU A 33 -2.99 1.97 4.41
CA LEU A 33 -1.86 2.11 5.33
C LEU A 33 -2.22 1.72 6.77
N LYS A 34 -3.47 1.92 7.15
CA LYS A 34 -3.95 1.59 8.47
C LYS A 34 -3.86 0.09 8.79
N TYR A 35 -3.94 -0.75 7.76
CA TYR A 35 -3.94 -2.19 7.94
C TYR A 35 -2.58 -2.85 7.73
N ILE A 36 -1.55 -2.06 7.49
CA ILE A 36 -0.20 -2.59 7.33
C ILE A 36 0.38 -2.89 8.71
N ASP A 37 0.80 -4.13 8.91
CA ASP A 37 1.48 -4.54 10.14
C ASP A 37 2.96 -4.17 10.06
N LYS A 38 3.61 -4.60 9.00
CA LYS A 38 5.03 -4.30 8.81
C LYS A 38 5.41 -4.44 7.34
N TYR A 39 6.57 -3.92 7.01
CA TYR A 39 7.14 -4.01 5.68
C TYR A 39 8.51 -4.69 5.76
N ASP A 40 8.72 -5.70 4.92
CA ASP A 40 9.98 -6.40 4.84
C ASP A 40 10.81 -5.82 3.69
N LYS A 41 12.11 -5.68 3.92
CA LYS A 41 13.05 -5.12 2.94
C LYS A 41 13.09 -5.92 1.63
N SER A 42 12.63 -7.16 1.66
CA SER A 42 12.55 -7.97 0.45
C SER A 42 11.46 -7.50 -0.50
N GLY A 43 10.64 -6.53 -0.08
CA GLY A 43 9.59 -5.98 -0.93
C GLY A 43 8.23 -6.58 -0.65
N ILE A 44 7.98 -7.00 0.58
CA ILE A 44 6.70 -7.59 0.95
C ILE A 44 6.07 -6.79 2.09
N ILE A 45 4.81 -6.43 1.91
CA ILE A 45 4.01 -5.80 2.95
C ILE A 45 3.20 -6.87 3.65
N TYR A 46 3.25 -6.90 4.98
CA TYR A 46 2.44 -7.81 5.78
C TYR A 46 1.27 -7.05 6.36
N LEU A 47 0.06 -7.49 6.06
CA LEU A 47 -1.15 -6.90 6.61
C LEU A 47 -1.46 -7.52 7.96
N LYS A 48 -2.25 -6.81 8.75
CA LYS A 48 -2.58 -7.25 10.11
C LYS A 48 -3.34 -8.57 10.17
N ASP A 49 -3.98 -8.95 9.06
CA ASP A 49 -4.69 -10.22 8.98
C ASP A 49 -3.84 -11.37 8.44
N GLY A 50 -2.55 -11.11 8.23
CA GLY A 50 -1.62 -12.13 7.75
C GLY A 50 -1.43 -12.18 6.24
N GLN A 51 -2.18 -11.39 5.49
CA GLN A 51 -2.00 -11.33 4.05
C GLN A 51 -0.70 -10.65 3.68
N LYS A 52 -0.15 -11.04 2.53
CA LYS A 52 1.10 -10.48 2.02
C LYS A 52 0.85 -9.79 0.69
N ILE A 53 1.34 -8.57 0.55
CA ILE A 53 1.18 -7.78 -0.67
C ILE A 53 2.57 -7.43 -1.20
N PRO A 54 2.87 -7.75 -2.46
CA PRO A 54 4.17 -7.42 -3.02
C PRO A 54 4.29 -5.94 -3.33
N VAL A 55 5.50 -5.42 -3.22
CA VAL A 55 5.82 -4.04 -3.59
C VAL A 55 6.65 -4.08 -4.86
N SER A 56 6.21 -3.38 -5.89
CA SER A 56 6.95 -3.27 -7.14
C SER A 56 8.29 -2.59 -6.90
N SER A 57 9.34 -3.07 -7.56
CA SER A 57 10.67 -2.48 -7.40
C SER A 57 10.70 -1.00 -7.77
N ARG A 58 9.88 -0.59 -8.72
CA ARG A 58 9.78 0.81 -9.13
C ARG A 58 9.13 1.70 -8.07
N LYS A 59 8.28 1.11 -7.24
CA LYS A 59 7.50 1.88 -6.26
C LYS A 59 8.01 1.72 -4.84
N LYS A 60 9.06 0.96 -4.67
CA LYS A 60 9.60 0.62 -3.37
C LYS A 60 9.97 1.85 -2.54
N GLU A 61 10.77 2.75 -3.14
CA GLU A 61 11.19 3.96 -2.43
C GLU A 61 10.02 4.88 -2.11
N ALA A 62 9.10 5.05 -3.07
CA ALA A 62 7.93 5.89 -2.86
C ALA A 62 7.04 5.32 -1.76
N PHE A 63 6.88 3.99 -1.74
CA PHE A 63 6.09 3.36 -0.71
C PHE A 63 6.73 3.54 0.67
N ILE A 64 8.03 3.32 0.77
CA ILE A 64 8.73 3.47 2.05
C ILE A 64 8.57 4.90 2.58
N ALA A 65 8.75 5.89 1.72
CA ALA A 65 8.59 7.29 2.12
C ALA A 65 7.17 7.56 2.62
N THR A 66 6.16 7.05 1.92
CA THR A 66 4.77 7.22 2.31
C THR A 66 4.47 6.54 3.64
N PHE A 67 4.98 5.32 3.80
CA PHE A 67 4.75 4.54 5.01
C PHE A 67 5.39 5.19 6.23
N LEU A 68 6.62 5.67 6.08
CA LEU A 68 7.31 6.36 7.18
C LEU A 68 6.59 7.65 7.55
N LYS A 69 6.14 8.39 6.57
CA LYS A 69 5.40 9.62 6.81
C LYS A 69 4.10 9.34 7.57
N TYR A 70 3.41 8.28 7.19
CA TYR A 70 2.17 7.90 7.86
C TYR A 70 2.43 7.55 9.32
N ASN A 71 3.52 6.82 9.58
CA ASN A 71 3.84 6.35 10.94
C ASN A 71 4.47 7.42 11.82
N SER A 72 4.85 8.58 11.27
CA SER A 72 5.50 9.61 12.05
C SER A 72 4.53 10.57 12.74
N HIS A 73 3.26 10.28 12.69
CA HIS A 73 2.25 11.10 13.37
C HIS A 73 2.10 10.76 14.82
#